data_b7e98696a0302e3e47984d1249617d03
#
_entry.id   b7e98696a0302e3e47984d1249617d03
#
_cell.length_a   1.000
_cell.length_b   1.000
_cell.length_c   1.000
_cell.angle_alpha   90.00
_cell.angle_beta   90.00
_cell.angle_gamma   90.00
#
_symmetry.space_group_name_H-M   'P 1'
#
loop_
_entity.id
_entity.type
_entity.pdbx_description
1 polymer ?
#
loop_
_entity_poly.entity_id
_entity_poly.type
_entity_poly.pdbx_seq_one_letter_code
_entity_poly.pdbx_strand_id
1 'polypeptide(L)'
;MEQHGRTSSRSAPFPLSRYAAQLGSTYLSSLEQPPSRPHEEDPLASDIPPQRLDASTDPSLLGLHRFNEADAGAAEEALLACCGSHRWALRLTAHRPYPDIESLLAAASEASYDLRPADLAEALADESWMPQPLLGMRAPGSQAAHTALRAAHAAYEARFGHVFVVCLEGVDPEEMLDTVLTSIRTRLANDLDEERLIAADELRRIALMRLAHLVAMHSAEAGAR
;
A
#
# COMPACT_ATOMS: atom_id res chain seq x y z
N MET A 1 -33.55 -36.86 0.09
CA MET A 1 -34.00 -35.46 0.24
C MET A 1 -33.18 -34.86 1.37
N GLU A 2 -31.94 -34.47 1.09
CA GLU A 2 -31.05 -33.79 2.04
C GLU A 2 -30.40 -32.62 1.33
N GLN A 3 -30.75 -31.41 1.80
CA GLN A 3 -30.25 -30.17 1.30
C GLN A 3 -28.93 -29.82 2.06
N HIS A 4 -27.81 -29.85 1.35
CA HIS A 4 -26.55 -29.34 1.87
C HIS A 4 -26.53 -27.83 1.67
N GLY A 5 -26.69 -27.10 2.80
CA GLY A 5 -26.53 -25.67 2.86
C GLY A 5 -25.08 -25.26 2.56
N ARG A 6 -24.87 -24.50 1.47
CA ARG A 6 -23.62 -23.80 1.22
C ARG A 6 -23.53 -22.59 2.14
N THR A 7 -22.66 -22.68 3.12
CA THR A 7 -22.24 -21.49 3.88
C THR A 7 -21.26 -20.69 3.02
N SER A 8 -21.77 -19.63 2.40
CA SER A 8 -20.97 -18.62 1.74
C SER A 8 -20.19 -17.84 2.80
N SER A 9 -18.91 -18.10 2.92
CA SER A 9 -18.00 -17.29 3.71
C SER A 9 -17.80 -15.96 3.00
N ARG A 10 -18.57 -14.94 3.38
CA ARG A 10 -18.35 -13.56 2.97
C ARG A 10 -17.09 -13.09 3.68
N SER A 11 -15.99 -12.96 2.92
CA SER A 11 -14.83 -12.17 3.36
C SER A 11 -15.32 -10.77 3.70
N ALA A 12 -15.19 -10.37 4.96
CA ALA A 12 -15.53 -9.04 5.40
C ALA A 12 -14.55 -8.04 4.74
N PRO A 13 -15.03 -6.89 4.23
CA PRO A 13 -14.15 -5.86 3.74
C PRO A 13 -13.26 -5.38 4.90
N PHE A 14 -11.95 -5.39 4.69
CA PHE A 14 -10.99 -4.84 5.65
C PHE A 14 -11.28 -3.35 5.85
N PRO A 15 -11.40 -2.87 7.09
CA PRO A 15 -11.63 -1.45 7.34
C PRO A 15 -10.36 -0.67 6.97
N LEU A 16 -10.46 0.20 5.97
CA LEU A 16 -9.43 1.18 5.58
C LEU A 16 -8.93 2.05 6.75
N SER A 17 -9.72 2.12 7.82
CA SER A 17 -9.43 2.82 9.06
C SER A 17 -8.15 2.36 9.79
N ARG A 18 -7.64 1.15 9.53
CA ARG A 18 -6.39 0.69 10.15
C ARG A 18 -5.15 1.27 9.50
N TYR A 19 -5.21 1.59 8.20
CA TYR A 19 -4.10 2.23 7.49
C TYR A 19 -3.86 3.67 7.95
N ALA A 20 -4.93 4.44 8.14
CA ALA A 20 -4.83 5.81 8.66
C ALA A 20 -4.42 5.85 10.15
N ALA A 21 -4.84 4.86 10.95
CA ALA A 21 -4.54 4.80 12.38
C ALA A 21 -3.08 4.40 12.69
N GLN A 22 -2.43 3.64 11.82
CA GLN A 22 -1.09 3.13 12.06
C GLN A 22 -0.01 4.18 11.80
N LEU A 23 -0.29 5.16 10.93
CA LEU A 23 0.59 6.32 10.68
C LEU A 23 0.47 7.40 11.76
N GLY A 24 -0.62 7.44 12.52
CA GLY A 24 -0.89 8.45 13.55
C GLY A 24 -0.48 8.07 14.99
N SER A 25 -0.19 6.81 15.27
CA SER A 25 -0.05 6.31 16.66
C SER A 25 1.34 6.50 17.30
N THR A 26 2.34 7.00 16.59
CA THR A 26 3.71 7.13 17.12
C THR A 26 3.99 8.52 17.73
N TYR A 27 3.03 9.47 17.70
CA TYR A 27 3.27 10.86 18.09
C TYR A 27 2.45 11.39 19.27
N LEU A 28 1.69 10.57 20.01
CA LEU A 28 0.83 11.06 21.11
C LEU A 28 1.32 10.65 22.52
N SER A 29 2.61 10.71 22.80
CA SER A 29 3.12 10.51 24.17
C SER A 29 4.13 11.58 24.58
N SER A 30 3.72 12.83 24.58
CA SER A 30 4.45 13.88 25.35
C SER A 30 3.67 15.18 25.34
N LEU A 31 2.73 15.38 26.23
CA LEU A 31 2.29 16.70 26.70
C LEU A 31 1.32 16.55 27.88
N GLU A 32 1.89 16.34 29.08
CA GLU A 32 1.22 16.70 30.32
C GLU A 32 2.09 17.68 31.08
N GLN A 33 1.66 18.91 31.16
CA GLN A 33 2.02 19.79 32.26
C GLN A 33 0.90 20.82 32.58
N PRO A 34 0.69 21.12 33.88
CA PRO A 34 -0.49 21.82 34.35
C PRO A 34 -0.34 23.34 34.44
N PRO A 35 -1.40 24.08 34.82
CA PRO A 35 -1.55 25.51 34.55
C PRO A 35 -0.97 26.43 35.66
N SER A 36 -0.55 27.63 35.30
CA SER A 36 -0.28 28.73 36.21
C SER A 36 -0.98 30.01 35.75
N ARG A 37 -1.44 30.76 36.74
CA ARG A 37 -2.44 31.83 36.84
C ARG A 37 -2.03 33.20 36.28
N PRO A 38 -2.95 34.17 36.29
CA PRO A 38 -3.06 35.28 35.34
C PRO A 38 -2.40 36.59 35.83
N HIS A 39 -2.06 37.46 34.91
CA HIS A 39 -1.89 38.89 35.13
C HIS A 39 -2.46 39.73 33.99
N GLU A 40 -3.43 40.51 34.37
CA GLU A 40 -3.77 41.91 34.08
C GLU A 40 -3.56 42.52 32.69
N GLU A 41 -4.60 43.18 32.31
CA GLU A 41 -4.87 43.93 31.09
C GLU A 41 -3.96 45.15 30.94
N ASP A 42 -3.60 45.48 29.70
CA ASP A 42 -3.51 46.87 29.25
C ASP A 42 -3.71 46.96 27.71
N PRO A 43 -4.43 47.99 27.22
CA PRO A 43 -4.94 48.01 25.86
C PRO A 43 -4.08 48.83 24.92
N LEU A 44 -4.25 48.58 23.61
CA LEU A 44 -3.78 49.39 22.48
C LEU A 44 -2.38 49.06 21.92
N ALA A 45 -2.39 48.16 20.94
CA ALA A 45 -1.70 48.38 19.67
C ALA A 45 -2.14 47.30 18.66
N SER A 46 -2.82 47.74 17.63
CA SER A 46 -3.06 46.93 16.43
C SER A 46 -1.74 46.74 15.73
N ASP A 47 -1.06 45.65 16.04
CA ASP A 47 -0.06 45.05 15.18
C ASP A 47 -0.39 43.54 15.12
N ILE A 48 -1.15 43.15 14.13
CA ILE A 48 -1.30 41.76 13.78
C ILE A 48 0.04 41.38 13.10
N PRO A 49 0.93 40.65 13.79
CA PRO A 49 2.08 40.12 13.11
C PRO A 49 1.54 39.15 12.05
N PRO A 50 2.17 39.05 10.88
CA PRO A 50 1.79 38.01 9.93
C PRO A 50 1.88 36.69 10.69
N GLN A 51 0.75 36.03 10.87
CA GLN A 51 0.70 34.70 11.43
C GLN A 51 1.64 33.88 10.55
N ARG A 52 2.86 33.63 11.03
CA ARG A 52 3.60 32.49 10.55
C ARG A 52 2.66 31.31 10.79
N LEU A 53 2.14 30.81 9.72
CA LEU A 53 1.69 29.45 9.65
C LEU A 53 2.92 28.62 10.02
N ASP A 54 3.11 28.39 11.31
CA ASP A 54 3.93 27.28 11.80
C ASP A 54 3.13 26.03 11.44
N ALA A 55 3.13 25.80 10.13
CA ALA A 55 2.74 24.53 9.58
C ALA A 55 3.80 23.54 10.06
N SER A 56 3.49 22.82 11.12
CA SER A 56 3.89 21.42 11.20
C SER A 56 3.20 20.74 10.03
N THR A 57 3.75 20.97 8.84
CA THR A 57 3.21 20.37 7.62
C THR A 57 3.47 18.89 7.77
N ASP A 58 2.42 18.13 8.00
CA ASP A 58 2.49 16.67 8.03
C ASP A 58 3.26 16.23 6.77
N PRO A 59 4.38 15.53 6.93
CA PRO A 59 5.18 15.08 5.80
C PRO A 59 4.34 14.40 4.72
N SER A 60 3.34 13.63 5.10
CA SER A 60 2.44 12.92 4.19
C SER A 60 1.65 13.87 3.28
N LEU A 61 1.30 15.07 3.76
CA LEU A 61 0.64 16.10 2.95
C LEU A 61 1.56 16.69 1.88
N LEU A 62 2.87 16.81 2.17
CA LEU A 62 3.85 17.27 1.18
C LEU A 62 4.02 16.29 0.02
N GLY A 63 4.02 14.99 0.30
CA GLY A 63 4.11 13.95 -0.73
C GLY A 63 2.88 13.92 -1.61
N LEU A 64 1.69 14.00 -1.03
CA LEU A 64 0.45 14.10 -1.77
C LEU A 64 0.38 15.37 -2.63
N HIS A 65 0.81 16.52 -2.10
CA HIS A 65 0.85 17.78 -2.84
C HIS A 65 1.75 17.66 -4.08
N ARG A 66 2.95 17.10 -3.95
CA ARG A 66 3.85 16.84 -5.09
C ARG A 66 3.23 15.91 -6.13
N PHE A 67 2.59 14.83 -5.68
CA PHE A 67 1.87 13.93 -6.57
C PHE A 67 0.75 14.65 -7.33
N ASN A 68 0.00 15.50 -6.65
CA ASN A 68 -1.07 16.28 -7.27
C ASN A 68 -0.56 17.29 -8.31
N GLU A 69 0.59 17.91 -8.07
CA GLU A 69 1.19 18.94 -8.95
C GLU A 69 2.14 18.38 -10.02
N ALA A 70 2.51 17.10 -9.93
CA ALA A 70 3.38 16.47 -10.91
C ALA A 70 2.76 16.50 -12.32
N ASP A 71 3.59 16.59 -13.34
CA ASP A 71 3.15 16.40 -14.71
C ASP A 71 2.43 15.06 -14.88
N ALA A 72 1.45 15.00 -15.77
CA ALA A 72 0.63 13.79 -15.95
C ALA A 72 1.48 12.55 -16.25
N GLY A 73 2.51 12.69 -17.10
CA GLY A 73 3.42 11.59 -17.41
C GLY A 73 4.24 11.11 -16.20
N ALA A 74 4.76 12.06 -15.39
CA ALA A 74 5.53 11.71 -14.20
C ALA A 74 4.65 11.04 -13.14
N ALA A 75 3.39 11.48 -12.98
CA ALA A 75 2.45 10.85 -12.07
C ALA A 75 2.06 9.44 -12.54
N GLU A 76 1.83 9.26 -13.85
CA GLU A 76 1.54 7.96 -14.44
C GLU A 76 2.70 6.98 -14.25
N GLU A 77 3.94 7.40 -14.51
CA GLU A 77 5.14 6.58 -14.29
C GLU A 77 5.27 6.14 -12.82
N ALA A 78 5.06 7.07 -11.88
CA ALA A 78 5.08 6.76 -10.46
C ALA A 78 3.97 5.77 -10.05
N LEU A 79 2.80 5.88 -10.64
CA LEU A 79 1.68 4.97 -10.40
C LEU A 79 1.93 3.59 -11.03
N LEU A 80 2.53 3.52 -12.22
CA LEU A 80 2.93 2.26 -12.86
C LEU A 80 3.95 1.50 -12.01
N ALA A 81 4.84 2.20 -11.31
CA ALA A 81 5.74 1.56 -10.34
C ALA A 81 5.01 0.97 -9.12
N CYS A 82 3.79 1.43 -8.82
CA CYS A 82 2.96 0.86 -7.75
C CYS A 82 2.14 -0.35 -8.23
N CYS A 83 1.58 -0.24 -9.44
CA CYS A 83 0.78 -1.29 -10.09
C CYS A 83 0.98 -1.18 -11.60
N GLY A 84 1.53 -2.21 -12.23
CA GLY A 84 1.90 -2.24 -13.65
C GLY A 84 0.72 -2.18 -14.64
N SER A 85 -0.43 -1.66 -14.26
CA SER A 85 -1.60 -1.48 -15.13
C SER A 85 -1.75 -0.04 -15.58
N HIS A 86 -1.59 0.21 -16.89
CA HIS A 86 -1.81 1.53 -17.48
C HIS A 86 -3.22 2.06 -17.23
N ARG A 87 -4.24 1.20 -17.29
CA ARG A 87 -5.62 1.60 -17.00
C ARG A 87 -5.79 2.15 -15.59
N TRP A 88 -5.17 1.48 -14.60
CA TRP A 88 -5.19 1.91 -13.21
C TRP A 88 -4.46 3.25 -13.03
N ALA A 89 -3.25 3.36 -13.58
CA ALA A 89 -2.43 4.57 -13.49
C ALA A 89 -3.10 5.78 -14.16
N LEU A 90 -3.62 5.63 -15.38
CA LEU A 90 -4.34 6.68 -16.10
C LEU A 90 -5.58 7.16 -15.34
N ARG A 91 -6.35 6.22 -14.76
CA ARG A 91 -7.54 6.58 -13.99
C ARG A 91 -7.18 7.46 -12.80
N LEU A 92 -6.17 7.07 -12.02
CA LEU A 92 -5.74 7.86 -10.85
C LEU A 92 -5.13 9.19 -11.25
N THR A 93 -4.34 9.24 -12.32
CA THR A 93 -3.78 10.48 -12.84
C THR A 93 -4.86 11.47 -13.27
N ALA A 94 -5.91 10.98 -13.93
CA ALA A 94 -7.01 11.81 -14.43
C ALA A 94 -7.91 12.40 -13.31
N HIS A 95 -7.92 11.79 -12.12
CA HIS A 95 -8.75 12.23 -11.00
C HIS A 95 -8.05 13.16 -10.01
N ARG A 96 -6.79 13.53 -10.29
CA ARG A 96 -6.07 14.54 -9.50
C ARG A 96 -6.71 15.92 -9.66
N PRO A 97 -6.65 16.79 -8.62
CA PRO A 97 -5.99 16.60 -7.34
C PRO A 97 -6.84 15.84 -6.31
N TYR A 98 -6.18 15.05 -5.45
CA TYR A 98 -6.80 14.39 -4.31
C TYR A 98 -6.73 15.28 -3.07
N PRO A 99 -7.79 15.40 -2.27
CA PRO A 99 -7.80 16.27 -1.08
C PRO A 99 -6.92 15.73 0.06
N ASP A 100 -6.84 14.41 0.18
CA ASP A 100 -6.10 13.71 1.22
C ASP A 100 -5.64 12.33 0.73
N ILE A 101 -4.78 11.68 1.53
CA ILE A 101 -4.24 10.36 1.21
C ILE A 101 -5.33 9.29 1.24
N GLU A 102 -6.28 9.40 2.14
CA GLU A 102 -7.39 8.44 2.26
C GLU A 102 -8.22 8.43 0.98
N SER A 103 -8.54 9.59 0.43
CA SER A 103 -9.23 9.74 -0.86
C SER A 103 -8.43 9.14 -2.02
N LEU A 104 -7.11 9.33 -2.05
CA LEU A 104 -6.24 8.72 -3.05
C LEU A 104 -6.24 7.19 -2.94
N LEU A 105 -6.07 6.64 -1.74
CA LEU A 105 -6.06 5.20 -1.51
C LEU A 105 -7.42 4.56 -1.77
N ALA A 106 -8.52 5.25 -1.43
CA ALA A 106 -9.87 4.81 -1.76
C ALA A 106 -10.08 4.73 -3.27
N ALA A 107 -9.69 5.78 -4.01
CA ALA A 107 -9.78 5.80 -5.47
C ALA A 107 -8.90 4.70 -6.10
N ALA A 108 -7.71 4.45 -5.55
CA ALA A 108 -6.81 3.40 -6.00
C ALA A 108 -7.40 1.99 -5.76
N SER A 109 -8.04 1.79 -4.61
CA SER A 109 -8.75 0.54 -4.30
C SER A 109 -9.91 0.31 -5.27
N GLU A 110 -10.76 1.30 -5.50
CA GLU A 110 -11.86 1.23 -6.46
C GLU A 110 -11.36 0.96 -7.89
N ALA A 111 -10.30 1.64 -8.31
CA ALA A 111 -9.69 1.41 -9.62
C ALA A 111 -9.19 -0.03 -9.80
N SER A 112 -8.73 -0.68 -8.72
CA SER A 112 -8.27 -2.06 -8.74
C SER A 112 -9.41 -3.06 -8.93
N TYR A 113 -10.59 -2.80 -8.37
CA TYR A 113 -11.78 -3.64 -8.60
C TYR A 113 -12.32 -3.55 -10.02
N ASP A 114 -12.05 -2.44 -10.71
CA ASP A 114 -12.49 -2.20 -12.10
C ASP A 114 -11.50 -2.74 -13.15
N LEU A 115 -10.41 -3.41 -12.75
CA LEU A 115 -9.46 -4.03 -13.66
C LEU A 115 -10.12 -5.19 -14.41
N ARG A 116 -10.04 -5.13 -15.74
CA ARG A 116 -10.45 -6.24 -16.60
C ARG A 116 -9.39 -7.34 -16.55
N PRO A 117 -9.71 -8.56 -16.96
CA PRO A 117 -8.72 -9.66 -16.97
C PRO A 117 -7.42 -9.34 -17.72
N ALA A 118 -7.49 -8.55 -18.79
CA ALA A 118 -6.31 -8.12 -19.56
C ALA A 118 -5.46 -7.10 -18.77
N ASP A 119 -6.10 -6.16 -18.08
CA ASP A 119 -5.42 -5.14 -17.25
C ASP A 119 -4.75 -5.78 -16.03
N LEU A 120 -5.40 -6.81 -15.44
CA LEU A 120 -4.81 -7.61 -14.36
C LEU A 120 -3.61 -8.44 -14.86
N ALA A 121 -3.74 -9.07 -16.04
CA ALA A 121 -2.63 -9.82 -16.63
C ALA A 121 -1.44 -8.94 -16.96
N GLU A 122 -1.66 -7.69 -17.44
CA GLU A 122 -0.63 -6.68 -17.64
C GLU A 122 0.09 -6.38 -16.33
N ALA A 123 -0.64 -6.06 -15.27
CA ALA A 123 -0.07 -5.74 -13.98
C ALA A 123 0.71 -6.91 -13.35
N LEU A 124 0.19 -8.13 -13.46
CA LEU A 124 0.88 -9.33 -12.97
C LEU A 124 2.15 -9.67 -13.79
N ALA A 125 2.20 -9.29 -15.07
CA ALA A 125 3.38 -9.49 -15.90
C ALA A 125 4.55 -8.57 -15.51
N ASP A 126 4.25 -7.42 -14.91
CA ASP A 126 5.25 -6.47 -14.41
C ASP A 126 5.77 -6.82 -13.00
N GLU A 127 5.11 -7.74 -12.30
CA GLU A 127 5.48 -8.15 -10.96
C GLU A 127 6.70 -9.09 -10.92
N SER A 128 7.53 -8.91 -9.89
CA SER A 128 8.66 -9.79 -9.64
C SER A 128 8.24 -11.06 -8.91
N TRP A 129 8.75 -12.21 -9.35
CA TRP A 129 8.55 -13.51 -8.68
C TRP A 129 9.08 -13.55 -7.25
N MET A 130 10.01 -12.67 -6.87
CA MET A 130 10.56 -12.59 -5.53
C MET A 130 10.09 -11.30 -4.85
N PRO A 131 9.33 -11.39 -3.76
CA PRO A 131 8.94 -10.22 -2.99
C PRO A 131 10.17 -9.43 -2.52
N GLN A 132 10.13 -8.10 -2.65
CA GLN A 132 11.22 -7.20 -2.28
C GLN A 132 11.80 -7.45 -0.86
N PRO A 133 10.98 -7.71 0.17
CA PRO A 133 11.51 -7.99 1.52
C PRO A 133 12.41 -9.23 1.60
N LEU A 134 12.26 -10.18 0.68
CA LEU A 134 13.08 -11.42 0.67
C LEU A 134 14.39 -11.29 -0.10
N LEU A 135 14.57 -10.22 -0.91
CA LEU A 135 15.75 -10.02 -1.76
C LEU A 135 17.08 -9.83 -1.00
N GLY A 136 17.07 -9.52 0.28
CA GLY A 136 18.27 -9.26 1.10
C GLY A 136 18.55 -10.30 2.17
N MET A 137 17.69 -11.29 2.34
CA MET A 137 17.80 -12.25 3.43
C MET A 137 18.99 -13.23 3.25
N ARG A 138 19.98 -13.06 4.11
CA ARG A 138 21.13 -13.98 4.23
C ARG A 138 21.04 -14.72 5.56
N ALA A 139 20.33 -15.85 5.59
CA ALA A 139 20.28 -16.72 6.76
C ALA A 139 21.00 -18.04 6.48
N PRO A 140 21.54 -18.74 7.50
CA PRO A 140 22.03 -20.10 7.36
C PRO A 140 20.91 -20.99 6.82
N GLY A 141 21.18 -21.72 5.72
CA GLY A 141 20.17 -22.51 5.00
C GLY A 141 19.44 -21.77 3.87
N SER A 142 19.73 -20.49 3.64
CA SER A 142 19.08 -19.65 2.62
C SER A 142 19.13 -20.25 1.21
N GLN A 143 20.17 -20.98 0.85
CA GLN A 143 20.29 -21.58 -0.48
C GLN A 143 19.25 -22.67 -0.76
N ALA A 144 19.01 -23.57 0.20
CA ALA A 144 17.97 -24.59 0.08
C ALA A 144 16.57 -23.96 0.06
N ALA A 145 16.35 -22.96 0.91
CA ALA A 145 15.12 -22.21 0.96
C ALA A 145 14.83 -21.43 -0.34
N HIS A 146 15.85 -20.74 -0.91
CA HIS A 146 15.75 -20.09 -2.21
C HIS A 146 15.48 -21.09 -3.34
N THR A 147 16.08 -22.26 -3.30
CA THR A 147 15.83 -23.32 -4.30
C THR A 147 14.40 -23.83 -4.20
N ALA A 148 13.91 -24.08 -2.99
CA ALA A 148 12.52 -24.49 -2.74
C ALA A 148 11.52 -23.41 -3.18
N LEU A 149 11.80 -22.14 -2.86
CA LEU A 149 10.97 -21.01 -3.26
C LEU A 149 10.91 -20.87 -4.78
N ARG A 150 12.04 -20.96 -5.47
CA ARG A 150 12.10 -20.91 -6.94
C ARG A 150 11.30 -22.06 -7.58
N ALA A 151 11.43 -23.28 -7.04
CA ALA A 151 10.70 -24.43 -7.54
C ALA A 151 9.18 -24.27 -7.31
N ALA A 152 8.77 -23.72 -6.16
CA ALA A 152 7.36 -23.46 -5.86
C ALA A 152 6.78 -22.38 -6.79
N HIS A 153 7.52 -21.30 -7.04
CA HIS A 153 7.11 -20.27 -8.01
C HIS A 153 6.98 -20.84 -9.43
N ALA A 154 7.96 -21.61 -9.90
CA ALA A 154 7.89 -22.23 -11.22
C ALA A 154 6.67 -23.17 -11.38
N ALA A 155 6.34 -23.92 -10.33
CA ALA A 155 5.14 -24.77 -10.32
C ALA A 155 3.85 -23.94 -10.36
N TYR A 156 3.81 -22.81 -9.65
CA TYR A 156 2.67 -21.90 -9.65
C TYR A 156 2.48 -21.23 -11.02
N GLU A 157 3.55 -20.67 -11.61
CA GLU A 157 3.50 -20.07 -12.94
C GLU A 157 3.10 -21.05 -14.03
N ALA A 158 3.60 -22.29 -13.95
CA ALA A 158 3.21 -23.35 -14.88
C ALA A 158 1.72 -23.70 -14.80
N ARG A 159 1.11 -23.55 -13.61
CA ARG A 159 -0.31 -23.86 -13.39
C ARG A 159 -1.23 -22.71 -13.77
N PHE A 160 -0.88 -21.48 -13.39
CA PHE A 160 -1.79 -20.32 -13.46
C PHE A 160 -1.43 -19.33 -14.58
N GLY A 161 -0.23 -19.44 -15.17
CA GLY A 161 0.22 -18.60 -16.28
C GLY A 161 0.65 -17.18 -15.89
N HIS A 162 0.82 -16.90 -14.60
CA HIS A 162 1.30 -15.62 -14.07
C HIS A 162 2.15 -15.83 -12.82
N VAL A 163 2.92 -14.81 -12.43
CA VAL A 163 3.72 -14.84 -11.22
C VAL A 163 2.86 -14.90 -9.97
N PHE A 164 3.39 -15.54 -8.93
CA PHE A 164 2.75 -15.55 -7.61
C PHE A 164 2.95 -14.19 -6.93
N VAL A 165 1.88 -13.61 -6.45
CA VAL A 165 1.88 -12.36 -5.69
C VAL A 165 1.24 -12.57 -4.31
N VAL A 166 1.85 -11.96 -3.29
CA VAL A 166 1.34 -11.95 -1.91
C VAL A 166 1.81 -10.69 -1.22
N CYS A 167 0.91 -10.01 -0.52
CA CYS A 167 1.24 -8.86 0.29
C CYS A 167 1.82 -9.31 1.63
N LEU A 168 3.07 -8.93 1.90
CA LEU A 168 3.79 -9.26 3.13
C LEU A 168 3.82 -8.11 4.15
N GLU A 169 2.98 -7.10 3.96
CA GLU A 169 2.89 -5.99 4.90
C GLU A 169 2.42 -6.47 6.28
N GLY A 170 3.16 -6.08 7.31
CA GLY A 170 2.87 -6.47 8.69
C GLY A 170 3.26 -7.91 9.05
N VAL A 171 3.87 -8.66 8.14
CA VAL A 171 4.44 -9.98 8.41
C VAL A 171 5.84 -9.81 9.00
N ASP A 172 6.13 -10.54 10.07
CA ASP A 172 7.47 -10.55 10.67
C ASP A 172 8.51 -11.03 9.65
N PRO A 173 9.66 -10.35 9.52
CA PRO A 173 10.73 -10.77 8.60
C PRO A 173 11.15 -12.24 8.73
N GLU A 174 11.14 -12.78 9.95
CA GLU A 174 11.50 -14.18 10.20
C GLU A 174 10.43 -15.16 9.68
N GLU A 175 9.19 -14.74 9.58
CA GLU A 175 8.05 -15.54 9.12
C GLU A 175 7.73 -15.36 7.61
N MET A 176 8.30 -14.35 6.96
CA MET A 176 7.97 -14.01 5.55
C MET A 176 8.17 -15.19 4.60
N LEU A 177 9.30 -15.89 4.70
CA LEU A 177 9.62 -17.01 3.81
C LEU A 177 8.62 -18.17 3.99
N ASP A 178 8.30 -18.48 5.23
CA ASP A 178 7.35 -19.57 5.56
C ASP A 178 5.93 -19.21 5.13
N THR A 179 5.56 -17.95 5.30
CA THR A 179 4.29 -17.38 4.82
C THR A 179 4.17 -17.53 3.30
N VAL A 180 5.20 -17.13 2.53
CA VAL A 180 5.20 -17.27 1.06
C VAL A 180 5.08 -18.73 0.64
N LEU A 181 5.91 -19.62 1.19
CA LEU A 181 5.89 -21.04 0.84
C LEU A 181 4.56 -21.71 1.20
N THR A 182 4.00 -21.39 2.34
CA THR A 182 2.70 -21.92 2.77
C THR A 182 1.58 -21.39 1.88
N SER A 183 1.59 -20.10 1.55
CA SER A 183 0.62 -19.49 0.64
C SER A 183 0.67 -20.12 -0.75
N ILE A 184 1.86 -20.30 -1.35
CA ILE A 184 1.99 -20.95 -2.66
C ILE A 184 1.41 -22.37 -2.62
N ARG A 185 1.76 -23.18 -1.60
CA ARG A 185 1.24 -24.56 -1.48
C ARG A 185 -0.26 -24.60 -1.37
N THR A 186 -0.86 -23.72 -0.58
CA THR A 186 -2.31 -23.62 -0.40
C THR A 186 -2.98 -23.22 -1.72
N ARG A 187 -2.47 -22.18 -2.37
CA ARG A 187 -3.05 -21.61 -3.59
C ARG A 187 -2.85 -22.51 -4.83
N LEU A 188 -1.85 -23.39 -4.84
CA LEU A 188 -1.69 -24.41 -5.86
C LEU A 188 -2.89 -25.40 -5.93
N ALA A 189 -3.71 -25.48 -4.89
CA ALA A 189 -4.92 -26.31 -4.90
C ALA A 189 -6.15 -25.61 -5.51
N ASN A 190 -6.12 -24.28 -5.69
CA ASN A 190 -7.23 -23.49 -6.20
C ASN A 190 -7.56 -23.83 -7.67
N ASP A 191 -8.79 -23.56 -8.08
CA ASP A 191 -9.11 -23.46 -9.49
C ASP A 191 -8.62 -22.13 -10.12
N LEU A 192 -8.67 -22.02 -11.46
CA LEU A 192 -8.14 -20.84 -12.17
C LEU A 192 -8.90 -19.56 -11.86
N ASP A 193 -10.21 -19.63 -11.64
CA ASP A 193 -11.05 -18.47 -11.40
C ASP A 193 -10.92 -17.99 -9.94
N GLU A 194 -10.87 -18.94 -9.00
CA GLU A 194 -10.60 -18.63 -7.58
C GLU A 194 -9.23 -17.97 -7.42
N GLU A 195 -8.19 -18.56 -8.07
CA GLU A 195 -6.83 -18.03 -7.98
C GLU A 195 -6.71 -16.63 -8.57
N ARG A 196 -7.39 -16.37 -9.69
CA ARG A 196 -7.41 -15.03 -10.29
C ARG A 196 -7.98 -13.98 -9.36
N LEU A 197 -9.04 -14.29 -8.61
CA LEU A 197 -9.63 -13.39 -7.63
C LEU A 197 -8.67 -13.11 -6.46
N ILE A 198 -7.99 -14.14 -5.98
CA ILE A 198 -7.00 -14.00 -4.89
C ILE A 198 -5.79 -13.19 -5.37
N ALA A 199 -5.27 -13.48 -6.57
CA ALA A 199 -4.16 -12.73 -7.13
C ALA A 199 -4.50 -11.25 -7.33
N ALA A 200 -5.73 -10.93 -7.78
CA ALA A 200 -6.20 -9.55 -7.91
C ALA A 200 -6.28 -8.84 -6.56
N ASP A 201 -6.76 -9.50 -5.49
CA ASP A 201 -6.83 -8.91 -4.16
C ASP A 201 -5.43 -8.69 -3.55
N GLU A 202 -4.51 -9.64 -3.71
CA GLU A 202 -3.13 -9.49 -3.26
C GLU A 202 -2.40 -8.37 -4.01
N LEU A 203 -2.58 -8.28 -5.33
CA LEU A 203 -2.02 -7.19 -6.14
C LEU A 203 -2.57 -5.83 -5.70
N ARG A 204 -3.88 -5.74 -5.44
CA ARG A 204 -4.51 -4.52 -4.91
C ARG A 204 -3.87 -4.09 -3.59
N ARG A 205 -3.63 -5.01 -2.66
CA ARG A 205 -2.97 -4.72 -1.38
C ARG A 205 -1.55 -4.21 -1.58
N ILE A 206 -0.78 -4.85 -2.46
CA ILE A 206 0.58 -4.44 -2.81
C ILE A 206 0.58 -3.03 -3.41
N ALA A 207 -0.32 -2.76 -4.35
CA ALA A 207 -0.44 -1.45 -4.99
C ALA A 207 -0.76 -0.33 -3.99
N LEU A 208 -1.70 -0.57 -3.07
CA LEU A 208 -2.07 0.39 -2.01
C LEU A 208 -0.91 0.65 -1.05
N MET A 209 -0.19 -0.39 -0.63
CA MET A 209 1.01 -0.26 0.20
C MET A 209 2.08 0.58 -0.49
N ARG A 210 2.40 0.28 -1.75
CA ARG A 210 3.40 1.02 -2.54
C ARG A 210 2.98 2.47 -2.73
N LEU A 211 1.69 2.72 -3.02
CA LEU A 211 1.16 4.07 -3.19
C LEU A 211 1.23 4.87 -1.89
N ALA A 212 0.89 4.27 -0.76
CA ALA A 212 1.06 4.91 0.55
C ALA A 212 2.53 5.27 0.83
N HIS A 213 3.46 4.38 0.53
CA HIS A 213 4.90 4.65 0.63
C HIS A 213 5.36 5.73 -0.35
N LEU A 214 4.89 5.74 -1.60
CA LEU A 214 5.22 6.74 -2.60
C LEU A 214 4.92 8.15 -2.07
N VAL A 215 3.74 8.39 -1.55
CA VAL A 215 3.35 9.71 -1.03
C VAL A 215 4.02 10.03 0.32
N ALA A 216 4.37 9.03 1.14
CA ALA A 216 5.10 9.24 2.39
C ALA A 216 6.58 9.57 2.16
N MET A 217 7.27 8.90 1.23
CA MET A 217 8.72 9.08 0.98
C MET A 217 9.08 10.40 0.32
N HIS A 218 8.23 10.94 -0.55
CA HIS A 218 8.44 12.27 -1.15
C HIS A 218 8.48 13.41 -0.13
N SER A 219 8.18 13.10 1.12
CA SER A 219 8.26 14.01 2.26
C SER A 219 9.65 14.09 2.89
N ALA A 220 10.39 12.98 2.90
CA ALA A 220 11.69 12.88 3.57
C ALA A 220 12.81 13.62 2.81
N GLU A 221 12.75 13.68 1.48
CA GLU A 221 13.76 14.35 0.65
C GLU A 221 13.70 15.89 0.73
N ALA A 222 12.56 16.46 1.13
CA ALA A 222 12.39 17.92 1.26
C ALA A 222 13.01 18.49 2.53
N GLY A 223 13.21 17.68 3.58
CA GLY A 223 13.81 18.09 4.85
C GLY A 223 15.33 18.04 4.89
N ALA A 224 15.99 17.53 3.84
CA ALA A 224 17.44 17.32 3.78
C ALA A 224 18.20 18.34 2.93
N ARG A 225 17.57 19.49 2.56
CA ARG A 225 18.23 20.60 1.82
C ARG A 225 18.22 21.88 2.62
#